data_73a2c2afbeb73452f447961c02d371b2
#
_entry.id   73a2c2afbeb73452f447961c02d371b2
#
_cell.length_a   1.000
_cell.length_b   1.000
_cell.length_c   1.000
_cell.angle_alpha   90.00
_cell.angle_beta   90.00
_cell.angle_gamma   90.00
#
_symmetry.space_group_name_H-M   'P 1'
#
loop_
_entity.id
_entity.type
_entity.pdbx_description
1 polymer ?
#
loop_
_entity_poly.entity_id
_entity_poly.type
_entity_poly.pdbx_seq_one_letter_code
_entity_poly.pdbx_strand_id
1 'polypeptide(L)'
;MSETLHQDVIGAYHNLWRIEESFRIMKSHLEVRPIFHWTEKRIKGHFFICFLAFLVQRTLEFKLKKSEIDITPSKIRESINNMNFAKFESRGQTYLLKTRYDDLGTKILRTFKIPSPKTLSKT
;
A
#
# COMPACT_ATOMS: atom_id res chain seq x y z
N MET A 1 -3.76 -18.54 38.04
CA MET A 1 -5.00 -18.54 37.22
C MET A 1 -5.49 -17.14 36.83
N SER A 2 -5.23 -16.08 37.59
CA SER A 2 -5.64 -14.71 37.25
C SER A 2 -4.74 -13.98 36.21
N GLU A 3 -3.46 -14.28 36.18
CA GLU A 3 -2.48 -13.60 35.36
C GLU A 3 -2.55 -14.01 33.88
N THR A 4 -2.80 -15.29 33.61
CA THR A 4 -3.05 -15.80 32.24
C THR A 4 -4.34 -15.23 31.64
N LEU A 5 -5.40 -15.11 32.44
CA LEU A 5 -6.66 -14.51 32.00
C LEU A 5 -6.51 -13.03 31.65
N HIS A 6 -5.67 -12.28 32.38
CA HIS A 6 -5.37 -10.87 32.10
C HIS A 6 -4.58 -10.71 30.80
N GLN A 7 -3.60 -11.58 30.53
CA GLN A 7 -2.82 -11.57 29.29
C GLN A 7 -3.68 -11.91 28.07
N ASP A 8 -4.59 -12.89 28.21
CA ASP A 8 -5.51 -13.27 27.14
C ASP A 8 -6.52 -12.16 26.82
N VAL A 9 -7.02 -11.44 27.82
CA VAL A 9 -7.92 -10.29 27.64
C VAL A 9 -7.20 -9.12 26.96
N ILE A 10 -5.96 -8.81 27.38
CA ILE A 10 -5.15 -7.76 26.76
C ILE A 10 -4.82 -8.13 25.29
N GLY A 11 -4.47 -9.40 25.03
CA GLY A 11 -4.23 -9.92 23.69
C GLY A 11 -5.45 -9.82 22.78
N ALA A 12 -6.63 -10.16 23.31
CA ALA A 12 -7.91 -10.02 22.60
C ALA A 12 -8.23 -8.55 22.29
N TYR A 13 -7.98 -7.65 23.23
CA TYR A 13 -8.17 -6.21 23.05
C TYR A 13 -7.23 -5.62 21.98
N HIS A 14 -5.97 -6.02 21.97
CA HIS A 14 -5.03 -5.65 20.92
C HIS A 14 -5.44 -6.16 19.54
N ASN A 15 -6.01 -7.35 19.45
CA ASN A 15 -6.52 -7.88 18.20
C ASN A 15 -7.77 -7.13 17.72
N LEU A 16 -8.65 -6.75 18.64
CA LEU A 16 -9.83 -5.93 18.33
C LEU A 16 -9.42 -4.56 17.77
N TRP A 17 -8.46 -3.91 18.38
CA TRP A 17 -7.92 -2.62 17.90
C TRP A 17 -7.33 -2.73 16.49
N ARG A 18 -6.61 -3.83 16.17
CA ARG A 18 -6.09 -4.09 14.82
C ARG A 18 -7.19 -4.25 13.78
N ILE A 19 -8.29 -4.92 14.16
CA ILE A 19 -9.45 -5.08 13.29
C ILE A 19 -10.10 -3.72 13.04
N GLU A 20 -10.29 -2.92 14.09
CA GLU A 20 -10.87 -1.59 14.02
C GLU A 20 -10.04 -0.63 13.15
N GLU A 21 -8.72 -0.65 13.32
CA GLU A 21 -7.79 0.08 12.46
C GLU A 21 -7.88 -0.36 11.00
N SER A 22 -8.00 -1.67 10.77
CA SER A 22 -8.17 -2.23 9.44
C SER A 22 -9.45 -1.74 8.75
N PHE A 23 -10.56 -1.68 9.47
CA PHE A 23 -11.80 -1.10 8.97
C PHE A 23 -11.69 0.40 8.71
N ARG A 24 -10.97 1.13 9.55
CA ARG A 24 -10.71 2.56 9.35
C ARG A 24 -9.92 2.81 8.06
N ILE A 25 -8.86 2.03 7.82
CA ILE A 25 -8.06 2.11 6.60
C ILE A 25 -8.91 1.82 5.37
N MET A 26 -9.73 0.78 5.40
CA MET A 26 -10.63 0.45 4.30
C MET A 26 -11.62 1.58 4.01
N LYS A 27 -12.17 2.21 5.03
CA LYS A 27 -13.14 3.31 4.87
C LYS A 27 -12.49 4.60 4.35
N SER A 28 -11.33 4.99 4.91
CA SER A 28 -10.73 6.30 4.66
C SER A 28 -9.69 6.30 3.55
N HIS A 29 -8.90 5.24 3.43
CA HIS A 29 -7.79 5.20 2.49
C HIS A 29 -8.12 4.46 1.18
N LEU A 30 -8.99 3.47 1.25
CA LEU A 30 -9.38 2.67 0.07
C LEU A 30 -10.75 3.06 -0.47
N GLU A 31 -11.37 4.10 0.10
CA GLU A 31 -12.66 4.66 -0.35
C GLU A 31 -13.71 3.59 -0.65
N VAL A 32 -13.81 2.58 0.22
CA VAL A 32 -14.81 1.51 0.07
C VAL A 32 -16.24 2.08 0.07
N ARG A 33 -16.42 3.29 0.60
CA ARG A 33 -17.67 4.05 0.55
C ARG A 33 -17.42 5.48 0.06
N PRO A 34 -18.36 6.07 -0.71
CA PRO A 34 -19.67 5.54 -1.13
C PRO A 34 -19.56 4.48 -2.24
N ILE A 35 -20.46 3.49 -2.22
CA ILE A 35 -20.53 2.46 -3.25
C ILE A 35 -21.51 2.96 -4.33
N PHE A 36 -21.00 3.33 -5.50
CA PHE A 36 -21.79 3.81 -6.63
C PHE A 36 -22.32 2.68 -7.54
N HIS A 37 -22.40 1.46 -7.03
CA HIS A 37 -22.85 0.30 -7.78
C HIS A 37 -24.23 -0.15 -7.30
N TRP A 38 -25.10 -0.49 -8.24
CA TRP A 38 -26.50 -0.82 -7.99
C TRP A 38 -26.79 -2.34 -8.05
N THR A 39 -25.89 -3.13 -8.63
CA THR A 39 -26.06 -4.58 -8.75
C THR A 39 -25.22 -5.32 -7.71
N GLU A 40 -25.80 -6.35 -7.12
CA GLU A 40 -25.14 -7.19 -6.11
C GLU A 40 -23.75 -7.70 -6.59
N LYS A 41 -23.67 -8.15 -7.85
CA LYS A 41 -22.41 -8.64 -8.43
C LYS A 41 -21.32 -7.57 -8.46
N ARG A 42 -21.67 -6.33 -8.82
CA ARG A 42 -20.70 -5.20 -8.84
C ARG A 42 -20.33 -4.76 -7.44
N ILE A 43 -21.27 -4.78 -6.50
CA ILE A 43 -21.01 -4.48 -5.08
C ILE A 43 -20.00 -5.50 -4.52
N LYS A 44 -20.24 -6.79 -4.73
CA LYS A 44 -19.30 -7.86 -4.32
C LYS A 44 -17.93 -7.70 -4.95
N GLY A 45 -17.87 -7.40 -6.25
CA GLY A 45 -16.62 -7.14 -6.97
C GLY A 45 -15.85 -5.94 -6.40
N HIS A 46 -16.55 -4.84 -6.09
CA HIS A 46 -15.96 -3.67 -5.47
C HIS A 46 -15.32 -4.00 -4.10
N PHE A 47 -16.08 -4.67 -3.22
CA PHE A 47 -15.54 -5.10 -1.92
C PHE A 47 -14.34 -6.04 -2.07
N PHE A 48 -14.37 -6.94 -3.02
CA PHE A 48 -13.27 -7.86 -3.28
C PHE A 48 -12.00 -7.13 -3.70
N ILE A 49 -12.11 -6.16 -4.62
CA ILE A 49 -10.97 -5.31 -5.05
C ILE A 49 -10.41 -4.51 -3.87
N CYS A 50 -11.27 -3.89 -3.07
CA CYS A 50 -10.85 -3.14 -1.88
C CYS A 50 -10.15 -4.04 -0.85
N PHE A 51 -10.65 -5.26 -0.67
CA PHE A 51 -10.01 -6.24 0.22
C PHE A 51 -8.62 -6.67 -0.29
N LEU A 52 -8.47 -6.91 -1.60
CA LEU A 52 -7.16 -7.20 -2.19
C LEU A 52 -6.19 -6.01 -2.02
N ALA A 53 -6.65 -4.80 -2.27
CA ALA A 53 -5.84 -3.59 -2.06
C ALA A 53 -5.39 -3.46 -0.60
N PHE A 54 -6.28 -3.75 0.34
CA PHE A 54 -5.98 -3.79 1.77
C PHE A 54 -4.91 -4.85 2.10
N LEU A 55 -5.02 -6.05 1.56
CA LEU A 55 -4.02 -7.12 1.76
C LEU A 55 -2.65 -6.71 1.22
N VAL A 56 -2.59 -6.11 0.04
CA VAL A 56 -1.35 -5.60 -0.55
C VAL A 56 -0.72 -4.54 0.35
N GLN A 57 -1.52 -3.56 0.80
CA GLN A 57 -1.06 -2.50 1.70
C GLN A 57 -0.51 -3.08 3.00
N ARG A 58 -1.23 -4.00 3.66
CA ARG A 58 -0.78 -4.62 4.91
C ARG A 58 0.48 -5.47 4.73
N THR A 59 0.59 -6.18 3.62
CA THR A 59 1.80 -6.94 3.30
C THR A 59 3.01 -6.01 3.11
N LEU A 60 2.80 -4.87 2.46
CA LEU A 60 3.81 -3.84 2.27
C LEU A 60 4.29 -3.27 3.62
N GLU A 61 3.36 -2.82 4.46
CA GLU A 61 3.65 -2.30 5.80
C GLU A 61 4.42 -3.33 6.65
N PHE A 62 3.95 -4.57 6.67
CA PHE A 62 4.59 -5.66 7.42
C PHE A 62 6.02 -5.93 6.97
N LYS A 63 6.25 -6.00 5.66
CA LYS A 63 7.61 -6.22 5.11
C LYS A 63 8.55 -5.06 5.39
N LEU A 64 8.06 -3.81 5.28
CA LEU A 64 8.86 -2.62 5.61
C LEU A 64 9.22 -2.60 7.10
N LYS A 65 8.26 -2.86 7.97
CA LYS A 65 8.50 -2.95 9.42
C LYS A 65 9.50 -4.05 9.78
N LYS A 66 9.44 -5.21 9.12
CA LYS A 66 10.42 -6.28 9.28
C LYS A 66 11.83 -5.88 8.84
N SER A 67 11.94 -4.91 7.93
CA SER A 67 13.21 -4.32 7.47
C SER A 67 13.61 -3.07 8.29
N GLU A 68 13.08 -2.92 9.50
CA GLU A 68 13.33 -1.79 10.43
C GLU A 68 12.95 -0.42 9.86
N ILE A 69 12.04 -0.40 8.89
CA ILE A 69 11.49 0.82 8.29
C ILE A 69 10.13 1.08 8.93
N ASP A 70 10.11 1.83 10.03
CA ASP A 70 8.86 2.22 10.70
C ASP A 70 8.34 3.54 10.15
N ILE A 71 7.41 3.44 9.21
CA ILE A 71 6.87 4.58 8.47
C ILE A 71 5.35 4.46 8.37
N THR A 72 4.68 5.61 8.44
CA THR A 72 3.22 5.68 8.34
C THR A 72 2.72 5.28 6.93
N PRO A 73 1.53 4.65 6.83
CA PRO A 73 0.93 4.28 5.55
C PRO A 73 0.81 5.44 4.56
N SER A 74 0.56 6.65 5.07
CA SER A 74 0.48 7.87 4.26
C SER A 74 1.80 8.20 3.57
N LYS A 75 2.92 8.13 4.28
CA LYS A 75 4.26 8.36 3.71
C LYS A 75 4.65 7.30 2.69
N ILE A 76 4.27 6.03 2.93
CA ILE A 76 4.49 4.95 1.97
C ILE A 76 3.75 5.27 0.66
N ARG A 77 2.48 5.67 0.75
CA ARG A 77 1.67 6.04 -0.42
C ARG A 77 2.24 7.25 -1.15
N GLU A 78 2.61 8.30 -0.43
CA GLU A 78 3.23 9.50 -1.00
C GLU A 78 4.51 9.15 -1.78
N SER A 79 5.40 8.36 -1.19
CA SER A 79 6.62 7.90 -1.84
C SER A 79 6.35 7.09 -3.10
N ILE A 80 5.37 6.17 -3.08
CA ILE A 80 4.98 5.39 -4.26
C ILE A 80 4.40 6.30 -5.34
N ASN A 81 3.54 7.25 -4.99
CA ASN A 81 2.95 8.20 -5.93
C ASN A 81 3.98 9.14 -6.57
N ASN A 82 5.10 9.37 -5.90
CA ASN A 82 6.21 10.17 -6.44
C ASN A 82 7.14 9.38 -7.37
N MET A 83 6.96 8.05 -7.49
CA MET A 83 7.70 7.23 -8.45
C MET A 83 7.09 7.36 -9.86
N ASN A 84 7.46 8.38 -10.57
CA ASN A 84 6.90 8.72 -11.87
C ASN A 84 7.90 8.61 -13.00
N PHE A 85 7.40 8.67 -14.23
CA PHE A 85 8.17 8.81 -15.46
C PHE A 85 7.68 10.05 -16.21
N ALA A 86 8.63 10.82 -16.71
CA ALA A 86 8.34 11.85 -17.70
C ALA A 86 8.40 11.20 -19.10
N LYS A 87 7.30 11.30 -19.85
CA LYS A 87 7.23 10.85 -21.24
C LYS A 87 7.53 12.03 -22.16
N PHE A 88 8.43 11.84 -23.10
CA PHE A 88 8.71 12.85 -24.14
C PHE A 88 8.99 12.18 -25.49
N GLU A 89 8.81 12.93 -26.55
CA GLU A 89 9.07 12.48 -27.90
C GLU A 89 10.27 13.24 -28.50
N SER A 90 11.16 12.51 -29.15
CA SER A 90 12.28 13.08 -29.86
C SER A 90 12.56 12.28 -31.14
N ARG A 91 12.65 12.95 -32.26
CA ARG A 91 12.92 12.34 -33.59
C ARG A 91 11.96 11.19 -33.94
N GLY A 92 10.68 11.36 -33.65
CA GLY A 92 9.62 10.35 -33.89
C GLY A 92 9.68 9.12 -32.99
N GLN A 93 10.43 9.18 -31.91
CA GLN A 93 10.55 8.10 -30.93
C GLN A 93 10.12 8.57 -29.54
N THR A 94 9.41 7.70 -28.81
CA THR A 94 8.98 7.96 -27.45
C THR A 94 10.03 7.49 -26.45
N TYR A 95 10.31 8.32 -25.47
CA TYR A 95 11.24 8.05 -24.38
C TYR A 95 10.54 8.22 -23.05
N LEU A 96 10.92 7.38 -22.09
CA LEU A 96 10.52 7.47 -20.69
C LEU A 96 11.74 7.82 -19.84
N LEU A 97 11.70 8.96 -19.19
CA LEU A 97 12.72 9.43 -18.26
C LEU A 97 12.23 9.18 -16.83
N LYS A 98 12.96 8.37 -16.07
CA LYS A 98 12.67 8.14 -14.66
C LYS A 98 12.86 9.42 -13.86
N THR A 99 11.86 9.83 -13.08
CA THR A 99 12.00 10.91 -12.11
C THR A 99 12.90 10.50 -10.95
N ARG A 100 13.40 11.47 -10.18
CA ARG A 100 14.16 11.16 -8.98
C ARG A 100 13.24 10.57 -7.91
N TYR A 101 13.50 9.35 -7.49
CA TYR A 101 12.80 8.72 -6.38
C TYR A 101 13.39 9.19 -5.05
N ASP A 102 12.57 9.29 -4.03
CA ASP A 102 13.02 9.56 -2.67
C ASP A 102 13.73 8.34 -2.06
N ASP A 103 14.35 8.53 -0.90
CA ASP A 103 15.06 7.45 -0.20
C ASP A 103 14.12 6.32 0.21
N LEU A 104 12.88 6.66 0.58
CA LEU A 104 11.87 5.67 0.94
C LEU A 104 11.46 4.83 -0.27
N GLY A 105 11.22 5.44 -1.41
CA GLY A 105 10.91 4.74 -2.65
C GLY A 105 12.01 3.77 -3.06
N THR A 106 13.26 4.18 -2.93
CA THR A 106 14.41 3.32 -3.19
C THR A 106 14.47 2.13 -2.21
N LYS A 107 14.20 2.36 -0.92
CA LYS A 107 14.12 1.30 0.10
C LYS A 107 12.97 0.33 -0.17
N ILE A 108 11.80 0.84 -0.58
CA ILE A 108 10.65 0.01 -0.98
C ILE A 108 11.05 -0.93 -2.10
N LEU A 109 11.62 -0.43 -3.20
CA LEU A 109 12.05 -1.26 -4.32
C LEU A 109 13.03 -2.34 -3.89
N ARG A 110 14.01 -2.02 -3.04
CA ARG A 110 14.99 -3.00 -2.51
C ARG A 110 14.31 -4.07 -1.66
N THR A 111 13.43 -3.69 -0.74
CA THR A 111 12.72 -4.63 0.17
C THR A 111 11.89 -5.64 -0.61
N PHE A 112 11.32 -5.23 -1.72
CA PHE A 112 10.52 -6.09 -2.60
C PHE A 112 11.33 -6.73 -3.73
N LYS A 113 12.63 -6.49 -3.79
CA LYS A 113 13.53 -6.98 -4.85
C LYS A 113 13.04 -6.58 -6.25
N ILE A 114 12.41 -5.42 -6.35
CA ILE A 114 11.97 -4.85 -7.63
C ILE A 114 13.17 -4.12 -8.24
N PRO A 115 13.58 -4.48 -9.47
CA PRO A 115 14.70 -3.80 -10.12
C PRO A 115 14.34 -2.33 -10.37
N SER A 116 15.28 -1.43 -10.03
CA SER A 116 15.07 -0.01 -10.33
C SER A 116 15.03 0.17 -11.86
N PRO A 117 14.02 0.86 -12.38
CA PRO A 117 13.94 1.13 -13.80
C PRO A 117 15.16 1.93 -14.30
N LYS A 118 15.51 1.75 -15.55
CA LYS A 118 16.58 2.55 -16.21
C LYS A 118 16.21 4.04 -16.20
N THR A 119 17.20 4.89 -16.05
CA THR A 119 17.00 6.36 -16.04
C THR A 119 16.33 6.84 -17.33
N LEU A 120 16.73 6.27 -18.47
CA LEU A 120 16.14 6.53 -19.77
C LEU A 120 15.82 5.20 -20.44
N SER A 121 14.60 5.03 -20.89
CA SER A 121 14.17 3.89 -21.71
C SER A 121 13.43 4.37 -22.94
N LYS A 122 13.62 3.64 -24.03
CA LYS A 122 12.91 3.84 -25.29
C LYS A 122 11.71 2.89 -25.31
N THR A 123 10.58 3.38 -25.69
CA THR A 123 9.33 2.62 -25.83
C THR A 123 9.13 2.22 -27.28
#